data_7f699464b56576fcba9ae37edf756f5f
#
_entry.id   7f699464b56576fcba9ae37edf756f5f
#
_cell.length_a   1.000
_cell.length_b   1.000
_cell.length_c   1.000
_cell.angle_alpha   90.00
_cell.angle_beta   90.00
_cell.angle_gamma   90.00
#
_symmetry.space_group_name_H-M   'P 1'
#
loop_
_entity.id
_entity.type
_entity.pdbx_description
1 polymer ?
#
loop_
_entity_poly.entity_id
_entity_poly.type
_entity_poly.pdbx_seq_one_letter_code
_entity_poly.pdbx_strand_id
1 'polypeptide(L)'
;MGAAWTRPDLNGSSRRDSYSGSSLLNKIYMNNNSKVLALKYRPQIFEDLIGQDVVSETIKNSIQADKIPNAYLFTGIRGIGKTTIARIVAKSINCSKSIDNQCKTKCENCDAISNSNHIDVLEMDAASKTGVDDVRDLIEFSRYGPTIAKYKIFIIDEVHMLSKQAFNALLKTLEEPPKYLKFIFATTEIKKIPITVVSRC
;
A
#
# COMPACT_ATOMS: atom_id res chain seq x y z
N MET A 1 -37.54 -37.15 -54.24
CA MET A 1 -38.26 -35.92 -54.70
C MET A 1 -37.66 -34.77 -53.93
N GLY A 2 -36.69 -34.08 -54.56
CA GLY A 2 -35.98 -32.98 -53.99
C GLY A 2 -36.37 -31.70 -54.72
N ALA A 3 -36.77 -30.69 -54.02
CA ALA A 3 -37.04 -29.38 -54.58
C ALA A 3 -35.80 -28.47 -54.31
N ALA A 4 -35.12 -28.12 -55.39
CA ALA A 4 -34.05 -27.13 -55.39
C ALA A 4 -34.68 -25.73 -55.38
N TRP A 5 -34.25 -24.88 -54.46
CA TRP A 5 -34.56 -23.46 -54.50
C TRP A 5 -33.35 -22.70 -55.04
N THR A 6 -33.54 -22.12 -56.20
CA THR A 6 -32.62 -21.16 -56.85
C THR A 6 -32.74 -19.80 -56.23
N ARG A 7 -31.61 -19.18 -55.98
CA ARG A 7 -31.50 -17.75 -55.50
C ARG A 7 -31.64 -16.80 -56.71
N PRO A 8 -32.34 -15.70 -56.59
CA PRO A 8 -32.25 -14.63 -57.57
C PRO A 8 -31.10 -13.67 -57.23
N ASP A 9 -30.29 -13.38 -58.24
CA ASP A 9 -29.27 -12.32 -58.20
C ASP A 9 -29.95 -10.96 -58.29
N LEU A 10 -29.70 -10.11 -57.28
CA LEU A 10 -30.02 -8.70 -57.39
C LEU A 10 -28.78 -7.87 -57.04
N ASN A 11 -28.18 -7.29 -58.10
CA ASN A 11 -27.24 -6.20 -58.00
C ASN A 11 -27.90 -5.00 -57.30
N GLY A 12 -27.46 -4.70 -56.10
CA GLY A 12 -27.83 -3.52 -55.38
C GLY A 12 -26.63 -3.06 -54.56
N SER A 13 -25.99 -2.01 -54.98
CA SER A 13 -24.94 -1.29 -54.28
C SER A 13 -25.47 -0.79 -52.94
N SER A 14 -25.19 -1.49 -51.83
CA SER A 14 -25.42 -0.96 -50.50
C SER A 14 -24.11 -0.49 -49.91
N ARG A 15 -24.03 0.79 -49.64
CA ARG A 15 -23.00 1.47 -48.87
C ARG A 15 -22.91 0.76 -47.51
N ARG A 16 -21.73 0.20 -47.21
CA ARG A 16 -21.43 -0.28 -45.88
C ARG A 16 -21.17 0.93 -45.00
N ASP A 17 -22.14 1.32 -44.23
CA ASP A 17 -21.93 2.18 -43.08
C ASP A 17 -21.12 1.38 -42.08
N SER A 18 -19.82 1.63 -42.06
CA SER A 18 -18.92 1.12 -41.02
C SER A 18 -19.27 1.81 -39.71
N TYR A 19 -20.16 1.20 -38.94
CA TYR A 19 -20.38 1.58 -37.56
C TYR A 19 -19.07 1.35 -36.80
N SER A 20 -18.35 2.44 -36.49
CA SER A 20 -17.17 2.46 -35.65
C SER A 20 -17.58 2.26 -34.20
N GLY A 21 -18.01 1.05 -33.84
CA GLY A 21 -18.29 0.64 -32.47
C GLY A 21 -17.06 0.68 -31.53
N SER A 22 -15.86 0.75 -32.13
CA SER A 22 -14.61 0.80 -31.37
C SER A 22 -14.38 2.14 -30.65
N SER A 23 -14.89 3.27 -31.16
CA SER A 23 -14.67 4.58 -30.52
C SER A 23 -15.57 4.81 -29.31
N LEU A 24 -16.79 4.25 -29.31
CA LEU A 24 -17.70 4.31 -28.18
C LEU A 24 -17.26 3.34 -27.05
N LEU A 25 -16.83 2.13 -27.40
CA LEU A 25 -16.24 1.20 -26.44
C LEU A 25 -14.96 1.73 -25.82
N ASN A 26 -14.07 2.35 -26.62
CA ASN A 26 -12.88 3.00 -26.07
C ASN A 26 -13.22 4.22 -25.19
N LYS A 27 -14.25 5.01 -25.51
CA LYS A 27 -14.72 6.08 -24.61
C LYS A 27 -15.32 5.54 -23.32
N ILE A 28 -16.00 4.41 -23.34
CA ILE A 28 -16.54 3.75 -22.13
C ILE A 28 -15.41 3.16 -21.31
N TYR A 29 -14.39 2.55 -21.93
CA TYR A 29 -13.22 2.03 -21.20
C TYR A 29 -12.28 3.12 -20.66
N MET A 30 -12.18 4.28 -21.31
CA MET A 30 -11.37 5.41 -20.82
C MET A 30 -12.02 6.17 -19.66
N ASN A 31 -13.33 6.03 -19.41
CA ASN A 31 -14.03 6.72 -18.34
C ASN A 31 -14.22 5.89 -17.05
N ASN A 32 -13.71 4.65 -17.01
CA ASN A 32 -13.81 3.79 -15.82
C ASN A 32 -12.63 3.92 -14.83
N ASN A 33 -11.97 5.07 -14.79
CA ASN A 33 -11.10 5.45 -13.68
C ASN A 33 -11.90 6.08 -12.51
N SER A 34 -13.10 5.56 -12.22
CA SER A 34 -13.81 5.87 -10.98
C SER A 34 -13.08 5.18 -9.83
N LYS A 35 -12.03 5.82 -9.30
CA LYS A 35 -11.44 5.39 -8.04
C LYS A 35 -12.55 5.32 -7.00
N VAL A 36 -12.64 4.20 -6.29
CA VAL A 36 -13.57 4.03 -5.17
C VAL A 36 -13.43 5.24 -4.24
N LEU A 37 -14.55 5.83 -3.79
CA LEU A 37 -14.54 7.06 -2.98
C LEU A 37 -13.58 6.97 -1.79
N ALA A 38 -13.50 5.83 -1.13
CA ALA A 38 -12.58 5.58 -0.02
C ALA A 38 -11.09 5.74 -0.42
N LEU A 39 -10.73 5.44 -1.67
CA LEU A 39 -9.38 5.67 -2.19
C LEU A 39 -9.16 7.10 -2.65
N LYS A 40 -10.22 7.75 -3.19
CA LYS A 40 -10.17 9.13 -3.66
C LYS A 40 -9.97 10.12 -2.51
N TYR A 41 -10.66 9.88 -1.40
CA TYR A 41 -10.64 10.74 -0.20
C TYR A 41 -9.72 10.22 0.91
N ARG A 42 -8.82 9.29 0.58
CA ARG A 42 -7.85 8.76 1.56
C ARG A 42 -6.91 9.87 2.00
N PRO A 43 -6.81 10.14 3.32
CA PRO A 43 -5.87 11.13 3.87
C PRO A 43 -4.44 10.90 3.35
N GLN A 44 -3.76 11.98 2.99
CA GLN A 44 -2.43 11.93 2.43
C GLN A 44 -1.37 12.54 3.36
N ILE A 45 -1.78 13.36 4.29
CA ILE A 45 -0.95 14.05 5.29
C ILE A 45 -1.59 13.91 6.67
N PHE A 46 -0.85 14.21 7.73
CA PHE A 46 -1.35 14.09 9.10
C PHE A 46 -2.51 15.04 9.40
N GLU A 47 -2.56 16.23 8.78
CA GLU A 47 -3.63 17.19 8.98
C GLU A 47 -4.99 16.73 8.44
N ASP A 48 -4.99 15.83 7.45
CA ASP A 48 -6.21 15.28 6.89
C ASP A 48 -6.80 14.14 7.75
N LEU A 49 -6.09 13.72 8.83
CA LEU A 49 -6.55 12.65 9.72
C LEU A 49 -7.55 13.22 10.72
N ILE A 50 -8.80 12.78 10.62
CA ILE A 50 -9.87 13.19 11.53
C ILE A 50 -9.93 12.24 12.72
N GLY A 51 -9.92 12.79 13.95
CA GLY A 51 -10.09 12.02 15.19
C GLY A 51 -8.86 11.21 15.62
N GLN A 52 -7.67 11.47 15.04
CA GLN A 52 -6.40 10.83 15.38
C GLN A 52 -5.34 11.86 15.79
N ASP A 53 -5.77 12.98 16.38
CA ASP A 53 -4.89 14.13 16.64
C ASP A 53 -3.74 13.78 17.57
N VAL A 54 -4.00 13.06 18.67
CA VAL A 54 -2.98 12.65 19.64
C VAL A 54 -1.92 11.75 19.01
N VAL A 55 -2.35 10.77 18.21
CA VAL A 55 -1.44 9.84 17.52
C VAL A 55 -0.60 10.60 16.49
N SER A 56 -1.24 11.48 15.72
CA SER A 56 -0.58 12.29 14.70
C SER A 56 0.47 13.21 15.30
N GLU A 57 0.15 13.90 16.40
CA GLU A 57 1.05 14.79 17.11
C GLU A 57 2.22 14.05 17.75
N THR A 58 1.96 12.91 18.38
CA THR A 58 3.01 12.06 18.98
C THR A 58 4.02 11.61 17.93
N ILE A 59 3.54 11.15 16.76
CA ILE A 59 4.40 10.71 15.68
C ILE A 59 5.18 11.89 15.09
N LYS A 60 4.54 13.02 14.83
CA LYS A 60 5.21 14.25 14.36
C LYS A 60 6.35 14.65 15.28
N ASN A 61 6.09 14.72 16.59
CA ASN A 61 7.08 15.08 17.59
C ASN A 61 8.26 14.09 17.62
N SER A 62 7.99 12.79 17.49
CA SER A 62 9.01 11.75 17.41
C SER A 62 9.91 11.94 16.17
N ILE A 63 9.32 12.24 15.02
CA ILE A 63 10.05 12.47 13.78
C ILE A 63 10.88 13.78 13.86
N GLN A 64 10.32 14.85 14.42
CA GLN A 64 11.03 16.13 14.60
C GLN A 64 12.22 16.01 15.55
N ALA A 65 12.07 15.19 16.59
CA ALA A 65 13.14 14.92 17.55
C ALA A 65 14.20 13.93 17.03
N ASP A 66 14.06 13.43 15.78
CA ASP A 66 14.86 12.35 15.17
C ASP A 66 14.90 11.06 16.03
N LYS A 67 13.85 10.85 16.84
CA LYS A 67 13.67 9.68 17.69
C LYS A 67 12.65 8.73 17.08
N ILE A 68 12.97 8.24 15.88
CA ILE A 68 12.09 7.33 15.12
C ILE A 68 12.31 5.90 15.66
N PRO A 69 11.28 5.25 16.24
CA PRO A 69 11.40 3.87 16.70
C PRO A 69 11.67 2.92 15.54
N ASN A 70 12.20 1.73 15.86
CA ASN A 70 12.46 0.71 14.84
C ASN A 70 11.19 0.00 14.38
N ALA A 71 10.16 -0.05 15.24
CA ALA A 71 8.87 -0.63 14.89
C ALA A 71 7.72 0.18 15.48
N TYR A 72 6.69 0.41 14.68
CA TYR A 72 5.39 0.93 15.10
C TYR A 72 4.37 -0.20 15.08
N LEU A 73 3.46 -0.21 16.04
CA LEU A 73 2.32 -1.12 16.06
C LEU A 73 1.01 -0.33 16.16
N PHE A 74 0.27 -0.26 15.06
CA PHE A 74 -1.05 0.37 15.00
C PHE A 74 -2.14 -0.66 15.29
N THR A 75 -2.93 -0.42 16.33
CA THR A 75 -4.02 -1.30 16.75
C THR A 75 -5.36 -0.59 16.66
N GLY A 76 -6.42 -1.32 16.38
CA GLY A 76 -7.76 -0.77 16.35
C GLY A 76 -8.69 -1.51 15.38
N ILE A 77 -9.96 -1.16 15.41
CA ILE A 77 -10.99 -1.78 14.58
C ILE A 77 -10.72 -1.57 13.09
N ARG A 78 -11.33 -2.41 12.26
CA ARG A 78 -11.22 -2.29 10.80
C ARG A 78 -11.79 -0.96 10.34
N GLY A 79 -11.14 -0.32 9.36
CA GLY A 79 -11.61 0.93 8.78
C GLY A 79 -11.20 2.21 9.52
N ILE A 80 -10.55 2.14 10.69
CA ILE A 80 -10.11 3.32 11.45
C ILE A 80 -8.93 4.07 10.81
N GLY A 81 -8.35 3.54 9.75
CA GLY A 81 -7.27 4.20 9.02
C GLY A 81 -5.85 3.73 9.36
N LYS A 82 -5.66 2.55 9.99
CA LYS A 82 -4.34 2.01 10.36
C LYS A 82 -3.34 2.00 9.19
N THR A 83 -3.72 1.41 8.07
CA THR A 83 -2.89 1.36 6.86
C THR A 83 -2.67 2.75 6.26
N THR A 84 -3.63 3.68 6.42
CA THR A 84 -3.50 5.07 5.98
C THR A 84 -2.45 5.80 6.81
N ILE A 85 -2.51 5.68 8.13
CA ILE A 85 -1.50 6.26 9.05
C ILE A 85 -0.13 5.66 8.75
N ALA A 86 -0.03 4.33 8.56
CA ALA A 86 1.21 3.67 8.20
C ALA A 86 1.88 4.28 6.95
N ARG A 87 1.12 4.54 5.90
CA ARG A 87 1.62 5.19 4.69
C ARG A 87 2.00 6.66 4.90
N ILE A 88 1.24 7.41 5.72
CA ILE A 88 1.57 8.80 6.06
C ILE A 88 2.89 8.85 6.83
N VAL A 89 3.09 7.96 7.80
CA VAL A 89 4.35 7.83 8.55
C VAL A 89 5.50 7.50 7.60
N ALA A 90 5.34 6.52 6.72
CA ALA A 90 6.36 6.15 5.75
C ALA A 90 6.73 7.32 4.82
N LYS A 91 5.75 8.11 4.38
CA LYS A 91 5.99 9.33 3.60
C LYS A 91 6.74 10.39 4.41
N SER A 92 6.33 10.64 5.64
CA SER A 92 6.94 11.67 6.48
C SER A 92 8.39 11.38 6.81
N ILE A 93 8.75 10.10 7.01
CA ILE A 93 10.12 9.68 7.31
C ILE A 93 11.00 9.71 6.05
N ASN A 94 10.46 9.38 4.88
CA ASN A 94 11.21 9.26 3.63
C ASN A 94 11.05 10.46 2.67
N CYS A 95 10.36 11.51 3.08
CA CYS A 95 10.18 12.68 2.24
C CYS A 95 11.48 13.49 2.12
N SER A 96 11.98 13.67 0.90
CA SER A 96 13.16 14.46 0.62
C SER A 96 12.92 15.98 0.62
N LYS A 97 11.66 16.42 0.53
CA LYS A 97 11.23 17.83 0.44
C LYS A 97 10.40 18.26 1.64
N SER A 98 10.51 17.55 2.75
CA SER A 98 9.73 17.83 3.94
C SER A 98 10.27 19.08 4.66
N ILE A 99 9.42 20.10 4.75
CA ILE A 99 9.55 21.16 5.74
C ILE A 99 8.49 20.80 6.79
N ASP A 100 8.87 20.72 8.06
CA ASP A 100 7.98 20.32 9.17
C ASP A 100 7.36 18.91 9.04
N ASN A 101 8.12 17.96 8.48
CA ASN A 101 7.69 16.57 8.29
C ASN A 101 6.45 16.39 7.42
N GLN A 102 6.15 17.35 6.56
CA GLN A 102 5.04 17.30 5.62
C GLN A 102 5.50 17.55 4.20
N CYS A 103 5.06 16.70 3.30
CA CYS A 103 5.28 16.94 1.89
C CYS A 103 4.22 17.90 1.34
N LYS A 104 4.49 19.21 1.40
CA LYS A 104 3.59 20.24 0.82
C LYS A 104 3.73 20.37 -0.69
N THR A 105 4.75 19.76 -1.29
CA THR A 105 5.00 19.80 -2.73
C THR A 105 5.00 18.39 -3.30
N LYS A 106 4.66 18.24 -4.58
CA LYS A 106 4.76 16.93 -5.27
C LYS A 106 6.20 16.41 -5.17
N CYS A 107 6.36 15.25 -4.56
CA CYS A 107 7.61 14.56 -4.34
C CYS A 107 7.46 13.14 -4.92
N GLU A 108 8.37 12.72 -5.78
CA GLU A 108 8.31 11.42 -6.44
C GLU A 108 8.22 10.25 -5.42
N ASN A 109 9.00 10.34 -4.33
CA ASN A 109 8.95 9.35 -3.26
C ASN A 109 7.55 9.29 -2.60
N CYS A 110 6.96 10.45 -2.29
CA CYS A 110 5.64 10.51 -1.66
C CYS A 110 4.54 10.00 -2.59
N ASP A 111 4.62 10.29 -3.88
CA ASP A 111 3.67 9.79 -4.88
C ASP A 111 3.81 8.29 -5.07
N ALA A 112 5.04 7.76 -5.13
CA ALA A 112 5.32 6.33 -5.22
C ALA A 112 4.81 5.58 -3.98
N ILE A 113 5.01 6.10 -2.76
CA ILE A 113 4.50 5.51 -1.52
C ILE A 113 2.96 5.54 -1.50
N SER A 114 2.34 6.64 -1.92
CA SER A 114 0.87 6.74 -1.98
C SER A 114 0.24 5.71 -2.91
N ASN A 115 0.94 5.37 -3.99
CA ASN A 115 0.52 4.38 -4.97
C ASN A 115 1.01 2.95 -4.64
N SER A 116 1.63 2.71 -3.46
CA SER A 116 2.23 1.42 -3.06
C SER A 116 3.23 0.87 -4.07
N ASN A 117 4.01 1.74 -4.70
CA ASN A 117 4.98 1.42 -5.77
C ASN A 117 6.39 1.96 -5.46
N HIS A 118 6.73 2.13 -4.20
CA HIS A 118 8.06 2.62 -3.81
C HIS A 118 9.00 1.45 -3.55
N ILE A 119 10.22 1.47 -4.11
CA ILE A 119 11.18 0.37 -4.02
C ILE A 119 11.66 0.11 -2.57
N ASP A 120 11.77 1.15 -1.75
CA ASP A 120 12.22 1.04 -0.36
C ASP A 120 11.07 1.00 0.66
N VAL A 121 9.82 1.07 0.22
CA VAL A 121 8.63 0.96 1.10
C VAL A 121 7.77 -0.18 0.60
N LEU A 122 7.90 -1.33 1.24
CA LEU A 122 7.17 -2.54 0.88
C LEU A 122 5.93 -2.69 1.76
N GLU A 123 4.79 -2.86 1.12
CA GLU A 123 3.52 -3.11 1.79
C GLU A 123 3.09 -4.55 1.53
N MET A 124 2.82 -5.28 2.61
CA MET A 124 2.35 -6.66 2.59
C MET A 124 1.09 -6.78 3.42
N ASP A 125 0.06 -7.42 2.86
CA ASP A 125 -1.13 -7.84 3.60
C ASP A 125 -0.94 -9.28 4.07
N ALA A 126 -0.81 -9.46 5.39
CA ALA A 126 -0.64 -10.77 5.99
C ALA A 126 -1.90 -11.65 5.89
N ALA A 127 -3.07 -11.11 5.53
CA ALA A 127 -4.24 -11.92 5.25
C ALA A 127 -4.11 -12.69 3.92
N SER A 128 -3.39 -12.12 2.94
CA SER A 128 -3.14 -12.75 1.65
C SER A 128 -1.80 -13.50 1.59
N LYS A 129 -0.83 -13.13 2.43
CA LYS A 129 0.52 -13.69 2.49
C LYS A 129 0.87 -14.10 3.92
N THR A 130 0.40 -15.28 4.32
CA THR A 130 0.56 -15.80 5.70
C THR A 130 1.79 -16.67 5.86
N GLY A 131 2.48 -16.99 4.77
CA GLY A 131 3.56 -17.96 4.71
C GLY A 131 4.85 -17.49 5.38
N VAL A 132 5.66 -18.45 5.82
CA VAL A 132 7.00 -18.19 6.34
C VAL A 132 7.92 -17.70 5.24
N ASP A 133 7.73 -18.20 4.03
CA ASP A 133 8.60 -17.89 2.89
C ASP A 133 8.41 -16.45 2.44
N ASP A 134 7.18 -15.92 2.41
CA ASP A 134 6.93 -14.49 2.14
C ASP A 134 7.67 -13.58 3.12
N VAL A 135 7.71 -13.97 4.41
CA VAL A 135 8.42 -13.21 5.45
C VAL A 135 9.93 -13.38 5.34
N ARG A 136 10.41 -14.55 4.94
CA ARG A 136 11.84 -14.78 4.69
C ARG A 136 12.35 -13.92 3.54
N ASP A 137 11.57 -13.80 2.47
CA ASP A 137 11.89 -12.92 1.34
C ASP A 137 11.99 -11.45 1.79
N LEU A 138 11.08 -10.99 2.65
CA LEU A 138 11.17 -9.65 3.25
C LEU A 138 12.44 -9.49 4.10
N ILE A 139 12.77 -10.49 4.93
CA ILE A 139 13.98 -10.46 5.77
C ILE A 139 15.24 -10.46 4.90
N GLU A 140 15.28 -11.25 3.85
CA GLU A 140 16.40 -11.25 2.92
C GLU A 140 16.54 -9.89 2.22
N PHE A 141 15.42 -9.34 1.76
CA PHE A 141 15.38 -7.99 1.18
C PHE A 141 15.81 -6.91 2.18
N SER A 142 15.58 -7.12 3.48
CA SER A 142 15.97 -6.19 4.54
C SER A 142 17.49 -6.05 4.72
N ARG A 143 18.27 -7.03 4.26
CA ARG A 143 19.74 -7.03 4.36
C ARG A 143 20.39 -6.00 3.43
N TYR A 144 19.70 -5.65 2.36
CA TYR A 144 20.15 -4.60 1.44
C TYR A 144 19.66 -3.24 1.95
N GLY A 145 20.54 -2.25 1.97
CA GLY A 145 20.19 -0.88 2.35
C GLY A 145 19.12 -0.27 1.43
N PRO A 146 18.58 0.88 1.80
CA PRO A 146 17.65 1.61 0.94
C PRO A 146 18.38 2.09 -0.33
N THR A 147 17.64 2.16 -1.43
CA THR A 147 18.19 2.54 -2.75
C THR A 147 18.03 4.04 -3.01
N ILE A 148 16.87 4.61 -2.66
CA ILE A 148 16.51 6.00 -2.98
C ILE A 148 16.11 6.76 -1.71
N ALA A 149 15.43 6.08 -0.78
CA ALA A 149 14.89 6.67 0.43
C ALA A 149 15.90 6.73 1.58
N LYS A 150 15.59 7.49 2.65
CA LYS A 150 16.41 7.52 3.87
C LYS A 150 16.31 6.21 4.65
N TYR A 151 15.11 5.62 4.69
CA TYR A 151 14.82 4.39 5.41
C TYR A 151 14.14 3.38 4.51
N LYS A 152 14.46 2.11 4.70
CA LYS A 152 13.72 0.98 4.18
C LYS A 152 12.57 0.68 5.16
N ILE A 153 11.32 0.66 4.67
CA ILE A 153 10.15 0.52 5.52
C ILE A 153 9.32 -0.68 5.08
N PHE A 154 8.98 -1.55 6.02
CA PHE A 154 8.06 -2.65 5.80
C PHE A 154 6.74 -2.36 6.51
N ILE A 155 5.67 -2.22 5.75
CA ILE A 155 4.31 -2.09 6.25
C ILE A 155 3.65 -3.47 6.15
N ILE A 156 3.29 -4.05 7.30
CA ILE A 156 2.62 -5.35 7.35
C ILE A 156 1.23 -5.13 7.93
N ASP A 157 0.23 -5.20 7.06
CA ASP A 157 -1.18 -5.06 7.46
C ASP A 157 -1.73 -6.41 7.94
N GLU A 158 -2.68 -6.36 8.88
CA GLU A 158 -3.30 -7.49 9.57
C GLU A 158 -2.25 -8.53 10.06
N VAL A 159 -1.17 -8.02 10.67
CA VAL A 159 0.00 -8.83 11.09
C VAL A 159 -0.36 -10.03 11.97
N HIS A 160 -1.50 -10.01 12.69
CA HIS A 160 -2.00 -11.13 13.49
C HIS A 160 -2.34 -12.39 12.66
N MET A 161 -2.43 -12.27 11.32
CA MET A 161 -2.67 -13.39 10.42
C MET A 161 -1.40 -14.17 10.08
N LEU A 162 -0.22 -13.65 10.42
CA LEU A 162 1.03 -14.37 10.22
C LEU A 162 1.09 -15.65 11.05
N SER A 163 1.71 -16.68 10.49
CA SER A 163 1.99 -17.92 11.20
C SER A 163 2.98 -17.70 12.34
N LYS A 164 2.95 -18.57 13.37
CA LYS A 164 3.94 -18.53 14.47
C LYS A 164 5.38 -18.61 13.96
N GLN A 165 5.61 -19.39 12.93
CA GLN A 165 6.94 -19.54 12.31
C GLN A 165 7.38 -18.25 11.62
N ALA A 166 6.45 -17.53 10.95
CA ALA A 166 6.71 -16.24 10.34
C ALA A 166 7.08 -15.17 11.40
N PHE A 167 6.35 -15.14 12.52
CA PHE A 167 6.72 -14.27 13.65
C PHE A 167 8.12 -14.58 14.20
N ASN A 168 8.44 -15.86 14.40
CA ASN A 168 9.76 -16.26 14.87
C ASN A 168 10.89 -15.85 13.91
N ALA A 169 10.65 -15.90 12.61
CA ALA A 169 11.60 -15.42 11.62
C ALA A 169 11.84 -13.91 11.72
N LEU A 170 10.77 -13.11 11.99
CA LEU A 170 10.87 -11.66 12.18
C LEU A 170 11.58 -11.25 13.47
N LEU A 171 11.48 -12.04 14.55
CA LEU A 171 11.99 -11.66 15.86
C LEU A 171 13.48 -11.29 15.84
N LYS A 172 14.32 -12.06 15.14
CA LYS A 172 15.75 -11.78 15.03
C LYS A 172 16.03 -10.41 14.42
N THR A 173 15.29 -10.04 13.39
CA THR A 173 15.45 -8.74 12.72
C THR A 173 14.85 -7.60 13.55
N LEU A 174 13.82 -7.88 14.37
CA LEU A 174 13.24 -6.90 15.27
C LEU A 174 14.11 -6.66 16.53
N GLU A 175 14.89 -7.63 16.95
CA GLU A 175 15.83 -7.50 18.07
C GLU A 175 17.02 -6.64 17.71
N GLU A 176 17.62 -6.88 16.57
CA GLU A 176 18.79 -6.19 16.07
C GLU A 176 18.56 -5.62 14.65
N PRO A 177 17.64 -4.65 14.52
CA PRO A 177 17.34 -4.09 13.21
C PRO A 177 18.50 -3.22 12.70
N PRO A 178 18.84 -3.29 11.41
CA PRO A 178 19.72 -2.32 10.80
C PRO A 178 19.18 -0.89 11.01
N LYS A 179 20.04 0.09 11.20
CA LYS A 179 19.63 1.49 11.48
C LYS A 179 18.69 2.08 10.43
N TYR A 180 18.82 1.62 9.21
CA TYR A 180 18.00 2.08 8.07
C TYR A 180 16.66 1.36 7.96
N LEU A 181 16.42 0.28 8.73
CA LEU A 181 15.20 -0.52 8.61
C LEU A 181 14.17 -0.09 9.63
N LYS A 182 12.93 0.09 9.18
CA LYS A 182 11.78 0.41 10.03
C LYS A 182 10.62 -0.52 9.71
N PHE A 183 9.92 -0.95 10.74
CA PHE A 183 8.71 -1.76 10.61
C PHE A 183 7.48 -0.95 11.01
N ILE A 184 6.38 -1.15 10.30
CA ILE A 184 5.07 -0.61 10.64
C ILE A 184 4.07 -1.76 10.58
N PHE A 185 3.63 -2.21 11.74
CA PHE A 185 2.62 -3.25 11.86
C PHE A 185 1.24 -2.63 12.05
N ALA A 186 0.23 -3.21 11.40
CA ALA A 186 -1.15 -2.87 11.64
C ALA A 186 -1.94 -4.14 11.98
N THR A 187 -2.85 -4.05 12.95
CA THR A 187 -3.65 -5.18 13.38
C THR A 187 -5.02 -4.75 13.91
N THR A 188 -5.99 -5.61 13.75
CA THR A 188 -7.28 -5.53 14.43
C THR A 188 -7.28 -6.30 15.75
N GLU A 189 -6.37 -7.26 15.94
CA GLU A 189 -6.36 -8.18 17.07
C GLU A 189 -4.97 -8.25 17.75
N ILE A 190 -4.71 -7.30 18.66
CA ILE A 190 -3.43 -7.25 19.40
C ILE A 190 -3.17 -8.51 20.21
N LYS A 191 -4.22 -9.15 20.75
CA LYS A 191 -4.10 -10.35 21.61
C LYS A 191 -3.53 -11.56 20.87
N LYS A 192 -3.60 -11.60 19.55
CA LYS A 192 -3.03 -12.67 18.72
C LYS A 192 -1.55 -12.48 18.41
N ILE A 193 -1.00 -11.28 18.67
CA ILE A 193 0.41 -11.00 18.42
C ILE A 193 1.24 -11.49 19.60
N PRO A 194 2.36 -12.20 19.37
CA PRO A 194 3.25 -12.61 20.43
C PRO A 194 3.77 -11.40 21.24
N ILE A 195 3.76 -11.52 22.57
CA ILE A 195 4.23 -10.45 23.45
C ILE A 195 5.68 -10.04 23.15
N THR A 196 6.48 -10.98 22.67
CA THR A 196 7.87 -10.74 22.25
C THR A 196 7.98 -9.77 21.08
N VAL A 197 6.99 -9.69 20.21
CA VAL A 197 6.92 -8.69 19.12
C VAL A 197 6.42 -7.36 19.67
N VAL A 198 5.33 -7.40 20.46
CA VAL A 198 4.71 -6.18 21.04
C VAL A 198 5.71 -5.40 21.90
N SER A 199 6.57 -6.09 22.66
CA SER A 199 7.56 -5.45 23.56
C SER A 199 8.70 -4.73 22.81
N ARG A 200 8.81 -4.91 21.49
CA ARG A 200 9.84 -4.28 20.65
C ARG A 200 9.29 -3.18 19.72
N CYS A 201 7.99 -2.88 19.85
CA CYS A 201 7.30 -1.83 19.11
C CYS A 201 7.12 -0.55 19.92
#